data_8adf2d73279688a356d9b96e28f449c7
#
_entry.id   8adf2d73279688a356d9b96e28f449c7
#
_cell.length_a   1.000
_cell.length_b   1.000
_cell.length_c   1.000
_cell.angle_alpha   90.00
_cell.angle_beta   90.00
_cell.angle_gamma   90.00
#
_symmetry.space_group_name_H-M   'P 1'
#
loop_
_entity.id
_entity.type
_entity.pdbx_description
1 polymer ?
#
loop_
_entity_poly.entity_id
_entity_poly.type
_entity_poly.pdbx_seq_one_letter_code
_entity_poly.pdbx_strand_id
1 'polypeptide(L)'
;MKQRGRHRRRRRGQALRATLAGTALALTAAATLISTSQATGGNSPGGLTELRAGSASQQLGLHENLTSRESLDTLSGNMGGNVGVEGVLDDTDHALRNTADCSARERSALPVEPTATRAYCWDRADARSGQWQPRSVTTSGDADVTGQWGTRRVILAGWTRHGAETTPAAGREGFAKVAFVDATDPEALRYRWVLLVAPRSGGKDFTAVRSGLGGMVWYQDKLIVTAAHGAGLLVFDLHRVLRTGVAGAAVGRTGDGYSAAGYRYVMPAIGSYDPDGGSCTRGRDRAVPCFGSLSLDRTTTPASLVATEAAGGRAERTRVWRYPFSTAAYRTGLLADAQGHVDAVEAYSTKGTGVSGVLSHRSAGAREARWYVGRPSGNDGGLHGSLWRQNGDGAQAAICTADQSHACWGVGPGALSYWPQTGELWTLTDTAARRVLYAVPLSSVDKSLE
;
A
#
# COMPACT_ATOMS: atom_id res chain seq x y z
N MET A 1 77.16 -21.51 -22.54
CA MET A 1 77.39 -22.70 -23.43
C MET A 1 76.13 -22.97 -24.20
N LYS A 2 76.19 -22.72 -25.50
CA LYS A 2 75.89 -23.59 -26.64
C LYS A 2 74.38 -23.97 -26.69
N GLN A 3 73.64 -23.45 -27.61
CA GLN A 3 73.53 -23.52 -29.07
C GLN A 3 72.31 -24.36 -29.51
N ARG A 4 71.46 -23.72 -30.32
CA ARG A 4 71.11 -23.97 -31.72
C ARG A 4 70.19 -25.13 -31.94
N GLY A 5 69.15 -25.09 -32.79
CA GLY A 5 68.88 -24.33 -34.00
C GLY A 5 67.67 -25.01 -34.65
N ARG A 6 66.85 -24.24 -35.35
CA ARG A 6 66.61 -24.26 -36.81
C ARG A 6 66.09 -25.58 -37.42
N HIS A 7 65.02 -25.65 -38.15
CA HIS A 7 64.66 -25.20 -39.51
C HIS A 7 63.28 -25.86 -39.88
N ARG A 8 62.30 -25.12 -40.42
CA ARG A 8 61.99 -24.86 -41.86
C ARG A 8 61.35 -26.01 -42.64
N ARG A 9 60.20 -25.80 -43.21
CA ARG A 9 59.77 -25.69 -44.63
C ARG A 9 58.36 -26.36 -44.80
N ARG A 10 57.36 -25.60 -45.24
CA ARG A 10 56.81 -25.29 -46.57
C ARG A 10 56.47 -26.50 -47.45
N ARG A 11 55.17 -26.55 -47.90
CA ARG A 11 54.68 -26.57 -49.30
C ARG A 11 53.15 -26.93 -49.23
N ARG A 12 52.19 -26.13 -49.71
CA ARG A 12 51.71 -25.86 -51.08
C ARG A 12 51.09 -27.08 -51.78
N GLY A 13 49.83 -26.87 -52.25
CA GLY A 13 49.10 -27.61 -53.27
C GLY A 13 47.60 -27.40 -53.12
N GLN A 14 47.02 -26.48 -53.75
CA GLN A 14 46.31 -26.35 -55.02
C GLN A 14 45.04 -27.25 -55.11
N ALA A 15 43.89 -26.61 -55.04
CA ALA A 15 42.76 -26.47 -55.96
C ALA A 15 42.27 -27.73 -56.69
N LEU A 16 40.96 -27.95 -56.55
CA LEU A 16 40.13 -28.28 -57.73
C LEU A 16 38.63 -27.93 -57.46
N ARG A 17 38.07 -27.31 -58.48
CA ARG A 17 36.67 -26.85 -58.60
C ARG A 17 35.74 -28.04 -58.80
N ALA A 18 34.54 -27.97 -58.24
CA ALA A 18 33.36 -28.56 -58.89
C ALA A 18 32.11 -27.77 -58.48
N THR A 19 31.56 -27.11 -59.44
CA THR A 19 30.22 -26.52 -59.50
C THR A 19 29.17 -27.60 -59.55
N LEU A 20 28.13 -27.48 -58.75
CA LEU A 20 26.80 -27.96 -59.14
C LEU A 20 25.73 -27.13 -58.44
N ALA A 21 24.84 -26.57 -59.25
CA ALA A 21 23.71 -25.77 -58.91
C ALA A 21 22.62 -26.61 -58.20
N GLY A 22 21.93 -26.00 -57.25
CA GLY A 22 20.77 -26.60 -56.62
C GLY A 22 20.00 -25.59 -55.77
N THR A 23 19.09 -24.89 -56.44
CA THR A 23 17.84 -24.29 -55.93
C THR A 23 17.85 -23.63 -54.53
N ALA A 24 17.84 -22.32 -54.57
CA ALA A 24 17.41 -21.43 -53.50
C ALA A 24 15.98 -21.72 -53.07
N LEU A 25 15.79 -22.06 -51.80
CA LEU A 25 14.56 -21.81 -51.06
C LEU A 25 14.93 -20.73 -50.02
N ALA A 26 14.64 -19.51 -50.43
CA ALA A 26 14.69 -18.35 -49.52
C ALA A 26 13.52 -18.50 -48.53
N LEU A 27 13.79 -19.05 -47.36
CA LEU A 27 12.98 -18.83 -46.16
C LEU A 27 13.34 -17.45 -45.65
N THR A 28 12.59 -16.46 -46.09
CA THR A 28 12.51 -15.16 -45.42
C THR A 28 11.84 -15.39 -44.08
N ALA A 29 12.63 -15.69 -43.06
CA ALA A 29 12.25 -15.44 -41.70
C ALA A 29 12.16 -13.92 -41.56
N ALA A 30 10.96 -13.39 -41.71
CA ALA A 30 10.62 -12.05 -41.22
C ALA A 30 10.76 -12.11 -39.70
N ALA A 31 11.97 -11.86 -39.22
CA ALA A 31 12.18 -11.43 -37.85
C ALA A 31 11.53 -10.05 -37.79
N THR A 32 10.26 -10.01 -37.39
CA THR A 32 9.68 -8.82 -36.80
C THR A 32 10.51 -8.51 -35.57
N LEU A 33 11.54 -7.70 -35.78
CA LEU A 33 12.15 -6.94 -34.70
C LEU A 33 11.05 -6.04 -34.17
N ILE A 34 10.33 -6.53 -33.18
CA ILE A 34 9.67 -5.65 -32.22
C ILE A 34 10.83 -4.92 -31.58
N SER A 35 11.15 -3.75 -32.09
CA SER A 35 11.97 -2.77 -31.42
C SER A 35 11.16 -2.36 -30.18
N THR A 36 11.26 -3.16 -29.11
CA THR A 36 11.10 -2.62 -27.79
C THR A 36 12.16 -1.55 -27.68
N SER A 37 11.74 -0.29 -27.79
CA SER A 37 12.56 0.84 -27.41
C SER A 37 13.03 0.57 -25.97
N GLN A 38 14.24 0.04 -25.84
CA GLN A 38 14.97 0.02 -24.57
C GLN A 38 15.42 1.46 -24.32
N ALA A 39 14.47 2.33 -24.03
CA ALA A 39 14.76 3.61 -23.42
C ALA A 39 15.33 3.31 -22.03
N THR A 40 16.60 3.55 -21.86
CA THR A 40 17.34 3.71 -20.61
C THR A 40 16.94 2.76 -19.47
N GLY A 41 17.41 1.51 -19.55
CA GLY A 41 16.93 0.41 -18.74
C GLY A 41 17.61 0.22 -17.39
N GLY A 42 17.76 1.23 -16.53
CA GLY A 42 18.32 1.02 -15.18
C GLY A 42 17.28 0.60 -14.13
N ASN A 43 16.00 0.99 -14.22
CA ASN A 43 15.05 0.94 -13.11
C ASN A 43 13.68 0.29 -13.41
N SER A 44 13.44 -0.25 -14.60
CA SER A 44 12.19 -0.94 -14.91
C SER A 44 12.05 -2.24 -14.10
N PRO A 45 10.91 -2.43 -13.38
CA PRO A 45 10.67 -3.67 -12.64
C PRO A 45 10.37 -4.88 -13.55
N GLY A 46 10.18 -4.67 -14.86
CA GLY A 46 9.76 -5.71 -15.79
C GLY A 46 8.38 -6.28 -15.51
N GLY A 47 8.03 -7.39 -16.14
CA GLY A 47 6.75 -8.06 -15.94
C GLY A 47 6.64 -8.75 -14.58
N LEU A 48 5.40 -8.95 -14.12
CA LEU A 48 5.08 -9.78 -12.97
C LEU A 48 5.38 -11.25 -13.28
N THR A 49 6.00 -11.93 -12.35
CA THR A 49 6.26 -13.36 -12.44
C THR A 49 5.33 -14.08 -11.45
N GLU A 50 4.48 -14.97 -11.95
CA GLU A 50 3.58 -15.75 -11.12
C GLU A 50 4.37 -16.66 -10.16
N LEU A 51 3.93 -16.73 -8.91
CA LEU A 51 4.46 -17.65 -7.91
C LEU A 51 3.64 -18.95 -7.96
N ARG A 52 4.32 -20.09 -7.90
CA ARG A 52 3.65 -21.41 -7.95
C ARG A 52 2.68 -21.56 -6.79
N ALA A 53 1.44 -21.95 -7.07
CA ALA A 53 0.35 -22.02 -6.10
C ALA A 53 0.70 -22.80 -4.83
N GLY A 54 1.35 -23.97 -4.92
CA GLY A 54 1.68 -24.80 -3.76
C GLY A 54 2.69 -24.18 -2.78
N SER A 55 3.65 -23.38 -3.26
CA SER A 55 4.60 -22.68 -2.39
C SER A 55 4.04 -21.34 -1.89
N ALA A 56 3.15 -20.72 -2.65
CA ALA A 56 2.53 -19.46 -2.27
C ALA A 56 1.49 -19.66 -1.15
N SER A 57 0.61 -20.65 -1.24
CA SER A 57 -0.41 -20.90 -0.22
C SER A 57 0.20 -21.18 1.16
N GLN A 58 1.27 -21.99 1.22
CA GLN A 58 1.94 -22.29 2.50
C GLN A 58 2.66 -21.09 3.14
N GLN A 59 3.15 -20.14 2.33
CA GLN A 59 3.88 -18.98 2.82
C GLN A 59 2.99 -17.76 3.09
N LEU A 60 1.83 -17.70 2.46
CA LEU A 60 0.91 -16.57 2.47
C LEU A 60 -0.38 -16.87 3.24
N GLY A 61 -0.55 -18.09 3.77
CA GLY A 61 -1.70 -18.46 4.60
C GLY A 61 -1.81 -17.61 5.85
N LEU A 62 -3.03 -17.30 6.26
CA LEU A 62 -3.34 -16.54 7.48
C LEU A 62 -4.30 -17.33 8.35
N HIS A 63 -4.25 -17.07 9.64
CA HIS A 63 -5.21 -17.55 10.63
C HIS A 63 -5.96 -16.37 11.25
N GLU A 64 -7.29 -16.46 11.25
CA GLU A 64 -8.17 -15.46 11.85
C GLU A 64 -8.26 -15.63 13.36
N ASN A 65 -7.99 -14.56 14.11
CA ASN A 65 -8.12 -14.50 15.56
C ASN A 65 -9.07 -13.38 15.95
N LEU A 66 -10.27 -13.73 16.41
CA LEU A 66 -11.30 -12.75 16.78
C LEU A 66 -11.24 -12.41 18.27
N THR A 67 -11.34 -11.14 18.59
CA THR A 67 -11.60 -10.67 19.96
C THR A 67 -13.03 -11.08 20.37
N SER A 68 -13.22 -11.60 21.58
CA SER A 68 -14.53 -12.02 22.03
C SER A 68 -15.53 -10.85 22.04
N ARG A 69 -16.74 -11.12 21.58
CA ARG A 69 -17.83 -10.10 21.55
C ARG A 69 -18.07 -9.52 22.94
N GLU A 70 -18.05 -10.37 23.97
CA GLU A 70 -18.22 -9.95 25.38
C GLU A 70 -17.19 -8.90 25.78
N SER A 71 -15.91 -9.10 25.42
CA SER A 71 -14.84 -8.14 25.70
C SER A 71 -15.07 -6.80 25.01
N LEU A 72 -15.51 -6.82 23.75
CA LEU A 72 -15.81 -5.61 22.98
C LEU A 72 -17.02 -4.87 23.53
N ASP A 73 -18.07 -5.59 23.90
CA ASP A 73 -19.31 -5.01 24.45
C ASP A 73 -19.09 -4.47 25.87
N THR A 74 -18.26 -5.13 26.68
CA THR A 74 -17.81 -4.64 27.99
C THR A 74 -17.06 -3.32 27.85
N LEU A 75 -16.12 -3.21 26.88
CA LEU A 75 -15.39 -1.98 26.65
C LEU A 75 -16.30 -0.85 26.18
N SER A 76 -17.19 -1.14 25.24
CA SER A 76 -18.17 -0.17 24.73
C SER A 76 -19.10 0.33 25.84
N GLY A 77 -19.63 -0.57 26.67
CA GLY A 77 -20.49 -0.22 27.81
C GLY A 77 -19.78 0.67 28.84
N ASN A 78 -18.53 0.33 29.18
CA ASN A 78 -17.71 1.11 30.14
C ASN A 78 -17.34 2.52 29.62
N MET A 79 -17.35 2.72 28.31
CA MET A 79 -16.99 3.99 27.66
C MET A 79 -18.20 4.79 27.14
N GLY A 80 -19.43 4.42 27.54
CA GLY A 80 -20.66 5.15 27.20
C GLY A 80 -21.24 4.83 25.83
N GLY A 81 -20.85 3.70 25.22
CA GLY A 81 -21.38 3.23 23.95
C GLY A 81 -20.57 3.66 22.73
N ASN A 82 -20.95 3.10 21.59
CA ASN A 82 -20.32 3.37 20.31
C ASN A 82 -20.87 4.66 19.70
N VAL A 83 -19.98 5.49 19.14
CA VAL A 83 -20.35 6.70 18.38
C VAL A 83 -20.24 6.49 16.86
N GLY A 84 -19.46 5.51 16.42
CA GLY A 84 -19.26 5.20 15.00
C GLY A 84 -18.55 6.31 14.23
N VAL A 85 -18.52 6.16 12.91
CA VAL A 85 -17.92 7.13 11.99
C VAL A 85 -18.64 8.47 12.05
N GLU A 86 -19.98 8.47 12.06
CA GLU A 86 -20.79 9.69 12.04
C GLU A 86 -20.50 10.57 13.25
N GLY A 87 -20.49 9.99 14.46
CA GLY A 87 -20.20 10.75 15.66
C GLY A 87 -18.77 11.33 15.73
N VAL A 88 -17.83 10.75 14.98
CA VAL A 88 -16.47 11.34 14.80
C VAL A 88 -16.52 12.51 13.83
N LEU A 89 -17.22 12.36 12.70
CA LEU A 89 -17.31 13.39 11.66
C LEU A 89 -18.15 14.61 12.09
N ASP A 90 -19.11 14.42 12.98
CA ASP A 90 -19.88 15.55 13.59
C ASP A 90 -19.02 16.40 14.54
N ASP A 91 -17.89 15.88 15.01
CA ASP A 91 -17.00 16.54 15.98
C ASP A 91 -15.61 16.81 15.40
N THR A 92 -15.52 17.16 14.10
CA THR A 92 -14.24 17.50 13.45
C THR A 92 -13.65 18.79 14.03
N ASP A 93 -12.34 18.80 14.30
CA ASP A 93 -11.63 19.93 14.91
C ASP A 93 -10.42 20.41 14.09
N HIS A 94 -10.12 19.74 13.00
CA HIS A 94 -9.05 20.10 12.08
C HIS A 94 -9.62 20.35 10.68
N ALA A 95 -8.92 21.15 9.88
CA ALA A 95 -9.26 21.38 8.48
C ALA A 95 -8.07 21.08 7.57
N LEU A 96 -8.35 20.46 6.43
CA LEU A 96 -7.39 20.38 5.33
C LEU A 96 -7.40 21.72 4.57
N ARG A 97 -6.25 22.13 4.08
CA ARG A 97 -6.07 23.34 3.26
C ARG A 97 -6.15 22.95 1.78
N ASN A 98 -6.86 23.74 0.99
CA ASN A 98 -6.92 23.58 -0.45
C ASN A 98 -5.56 23.83 -1.10
N THR A 99 -5.37 23.40 -2.34
CA THR A 99 -4.09 23.49 -3.08
C THR A 99 -3.54 24.93 -3.10
N ALA A 100 -4.41 25.95 -3.21
CA ALA A 100 -4.01 27.36 -3.18
C ALA A 100 -3.33 27.76 -1.87
N ASP A 101 -3.77 27.20 -0.74
CA ASP A 101 -3.28 27.49 0.60
C ASP A 101 -2.10 26.60 1.02
N CYS A 102 -1.71 25.64 0.17
CA CYS A 102 -0.52 24.82 0.37
C CYS A 102 0.74 25.66 0.17
N SER A 103 1.78 25.38 0.96
CA SER A 103 3.10 26.00 0.75
C SER A 103 3.73 25.50 -0.58
N ALA A 104 4.71 26.26 -1.08
CA ALA A 104 5.47 25.83 -2.27
C ALA A 104 6.12 24.45 -2.10
N ARG A 105 6.57 24.11 -0.87
CA ARG A 105 7.14 22.78 -0.57
C ARG A 105 6.11 21.67 -0.64
N GLU A 106 4.88 21.91 -0.16
CA GLU A 106 3.80 20.94 -0.24
C GLU A 106 3.39 20.75 -1.69
N ARG A 107 3.20 21.83 -2.46
CA ARG A 107 2.90 21.73 -3.89
C ARG A 107 3.98 21.00 -4.69
N SER A 108 5.26 21.20 -4.37
CA SER A 108 6.36 20.47 -5.04
C SER A 108 6.42 18.97 -4.73
N ALA A 109 5.58 18.46 -3.81
CA ALA A 109 5.48 17.04 -3.52
C ALA A 109 4.40 16.32 -4.36
N LEU A 110 3.57 17.07 -5.07
CA LEU A 110 2.55 16.52 -5.95
C LEU A 110 3.18 15.84 -7.19
N PRO A 111 2.49 14.88 -7.81
CA PRO A 111 3.00 14.28 -9.03
C PRO A 111 3.13 15.32 -10.14
N VAL A 112 4.20 15.20 -10.92
CA VAL A 112 4.48 16.03 -12.08
C VAL A 112 3.69 15.53 -13.28
N GLU A 113 3.65 14.20 -13.44
CA GLU A 113 2.99 13.53 -14.55
C GLU A 113 2.48 12.14 -14.14
N PRO A 114 1.17 11.84 -14.30
CA PRO A 114 0.09 12.79 -14.59
C PRO A 114 -0.22 13.70 -13.39
N THR A 115 -0.69 14.91 -13.65
CA THR A 115 -0.97 15.90 -12.58
C THR A 115 -2.17 15.49 -11.73
N ALA A 116 -2.11 15.85 -10.44
CA ALA A 116 -3.22 15.64 -9.52
C ALA A 116 -4.40 16.58 -9.88
N THR A 117 -5.62 16.04 -9.85
CA THR A 117 -6.86 16.80 -10.03
C THR A 117 -7.42 17.36 -8.74
N ARG A 118 -7.07 16.73 -7.62
CA ARG A 118 -7.42 17.16 -6.25
C ARG A 118 -6.19 17.04 -5.37
N ALA A 119 -5.93 18.06 -4.55
CA ALA A 119 -4.85 18.04 -3.59
C ALA A 119 -5.20 18.89 -2.37
N TYR A 120 -4.93 18.33 -1.18
CA TYR A 120 -5.22 18.93 0.11
C TYR A 120 -4.01 18.79 1.02
N CYS A 121 -3.61 19.90 1.64
CA CYS A 121 -2.53 19.91 2.60
C CYS A 121 -3.08 19.80 4.02
N TRP A 122 -2.44 19.01 4.86
CA TRP A 122 -2.80 18.88 6.27
C TRP A 122 -2.70 20.22 6.99
N ASP A 123 -3.36 20.35 8.12
CA ASP A 123 -3.15 21.55 8.92
C ASP A 123 -1.65 21.76 9.20
N ARG A 124 -1.29 22.98 9.59
CA ARG A 124 0.14 23.34 9.69
C ARG A 124 0.89 22.57 10.77
N ALA A 125 0.20 22.14 11.83
CA ALA A 125 0.80 21.38 12.92
C ALA A 125 1.08 19.94 12.47
N ASP A 126 0.09 19.28 11.86
CA ASP A 126 0.23 17.93 11.35
C ASP A 126 1.20 17.87 10.15
N ALA A 127 1.15 18.86 9.23
CA ALA A 127 2.06 18.92 8.09
C ALA A 127 3.54 18.97 8.49
N ARG A 128 3.85 19.59 9.63
CA ARG A 128 5.22 19.78 10.14
C ARG A 128 5.62 18.82 11.24
N SER A 129 4.71 17.95 11.70
CA SER A 129 5.00 17.04 12.81
C SER A 129 6.24 16.20 12.52
N GLY A 130 7.26 16.29 13.38
CA GLY A 130 8.44 15.41 13.33
C GLY A 130 8.20 14.03 13.91
N GLN A 131 7.07 13.82 14.61
CA GLN A 131 6.77 12.59 15.34
C GLN A 131 5.78 11.67 14.60
N TRP A 132 4.88 12.24 13.81
CA TRP A 132 3.84 11.52 13.12
C TRP A 132 4.08 11.52 11.61
N GLN A 133 3.88 10.39 10.96
CA GLN A 133 4.08 10.22 9.52
C GLN A 133 2.84 9.57 8.89
N PRO A 134 2.25 10.17 7.85
CA PRO A 134 1.20 9.55 7.06
C PRO A 134 1.76 8.35 6.28
N ARG A 135 0.98 7.27 6.16
CA ARG A 135 1.45 6.02 5.56
C ARG A 135 0.45 5.41 4.58
N SER A 136 -0.83 5.48 4.88
CA SER A 136 -1.86 4.80 4.10
C SER A 136 -3.14 5.61 4.01
N VAL A 137 -3.93 5.31 2.98
CA VAL A 137 -5.22 5.92 2.71
C VAL A 137 -6.20 4.85 2.23
N THR A 138 -7.47 5.00 2.59
CA THR A 138 -8.61 4.28 2.04
C THR A 138 -9.83 5.18 2.06
N THR A 139 -10.84 4.89 1.27
CA THR A 139 -11.98 5.79 1.09
C THR A 139 -13.32 5.06 1.26
N SER A 140 -14.41 5.80 1.42
CA SER A 140 -15.75 5.22 1.40
C SER A 140 -16.09 4.58 0.03
N GLY A 141 -15.33 4.88 -1.03
CA GLY A 141 -15.37 4.15 -2.30
C GLY A 141 -14.90 2.71 -2.21
N ASP A 142 -13.97 2.44 -1.27
CA ASP A 142 -13.57 1.08 -0.90
C ASP A 142 -14.63 0.40 -0.02
N ALA A 143 -15.32 1.15 0.83
CA ALA A 143 -16.29 0.63 1.79
C ALA A 143 -17.57 0.12 1.13
N ASP A 144 -18.17 0.95 0.30
CA ASP A 144 -19.49 0.71 -0.27
C ASP A 144 -19.56 1.00 -1.77
N VAL A 145 -20.45 0.31 -2.47
CA VAL A 145 -20.68 0.48 -3.91
C VAL A 145 -21.24 1.85 -4.29
N THR A 146 -21.84 2.58 -3.35
CA THR A 146 -22.31 3.95 -3.54
C THR A 146 -21.17 4.99 -3.46
N GLY A 147 -20.03 4.59 -2.92
CA GLY A 147 -18.91 5.48 -2.64
C GLY A 147 -19.12 6.38 -1.43
N GLN A 148 -20.09 6.06 -0.58
CA GLN A 148 -20.47 6.84 0.59
C GLN A 148 -20.59 5.96 1.84
N TRP A 149 -20.46 6.56 3.00
CA TRP A 149 -20.83 5.99 4.28
C TRP A 149 -22.02 6.77 4.81
N GLY A 150 -23.19 6.14 4.82
CA GLY A 150 -24.43 6.88 5.00
C GLY A 150 -24.61 7.92 3.89
N THR A 151 -24.66 9.19 4.26
CA THR A 151 -24.77 10.33 3.31
C THR A 151 -23.44 11.04 3.06
N ARG A 152 -22.35 10.56 3.66
CA ARG A 152 -21.05 11.26 3.63
C ARG A 152 -20.02 10.57 2.74
N ARG A 153 -19.20 11.35 2.09
CA ARG A 153 -17.96 10.90 1.47
C ARG A 153 -16.86 10.96 2.53
N VAL A 154 -16.16 9.87 2.74
CA VAL A 154 -15.18 9.76 3.82
C VAL A 154 -13.84 9.27 3.28
N ILE A 155 -12.76 9.90 3.74
CA ILE A 155 -11.40 9.42 3.51
C ILE A 155 -10.79 9.10 4.87
N LEU A 156 -10.19 7.92 4.99
CA LEU A 156 -9.42 7.52 6.16
C LEU A 156 -7.93 7.58 5.82
N ALA A 157 -7.16 8.34 6.61
CA ALA A 157 -5.72 8.44 6.41
C ALA A 157 -4.98 7.97 7.66
N GLY A 158 -4.18 6.91 7.50
CA GLY A 158 -3.44 6.26 8.59
C GLY A 158 -2.07 6.90 8.81
N TRP A 159 -1.77 7.23 10.07
CA TRP A 159 -0.51 7.83 10.51
C TRP A 159 0.13 7.02 11.62
N THR A 160 1.44 6.80 11.52
CA THR A 160 2.23 6.13 12.56
C THR A 160 3.15 7.11 13.27
N ARG A 161 3.41 6.84 14.54
CA ARG A 161 4.35 7.63 15.33
C ARG A 161 5.76 7.06 15.26
N HIS A 162 6.71 7.89 14.85
CA HIS A 162 8.13 7.59 14.94
C HIS A 162 8.69 8.11 16.27
N GLY A 163 9.54 7.32 16.93
CA GLY A 163 10.26 7.72 18.13
C GLY A 163 11.53 8.45 17.75
N ALA A 164 11.82 9.59 18.41
CA ALA A 164 13.19 10.00 18.60
C ALA A 164 13.68 9.29 19.88
N GLU A 165 14.77 8.57 19.82
CA GLU A 165 15.29 7.70 20.90
C GLU A 165 15.55 8.44 22.25
N THR A 166 15.46 9.77 22.27
CA THR A 166 15.91 10.61 23.40
C THR A 166 14.79 11.36 24.13
N THR A 167 13.50 11.14 23.81
CA THR A 167 12.41 11.89 24.45
C THR A 167 11.58 11.05 25.42
N PRO A 168 10.94 11.64 26.46
CA PRO A 168 10.01 10.96 27.37
C PRO A 168 8.84 10.26 26.67
N ALA A 169 8.69 10.48 25.36
CA ALA A 169 7.70 9.85 24.49
C ALA A 169 8.17 8.50 23.90
N ALA A 170 9.33 7.96 24.26
CA ALA A 170 9.88 6.69 23.75
C ALA A 170 8.89 5.52 23.87
N GLY A 171 8.06 5.48 24.92
CA GLY A 171 7.02 4.47 25.09
C GLY A 171 5.84 4.54 24.10
N ARG A 172 5.77 5.56 23.24
CA ARG A 172 4.69 5.77 22.26
C ARG A 172 5.11 5.52 20.81
N GLU A 173 6.33 5.05 20.60
CA GLU A 173 6.79 4.68 19.26
C GLU A 173 5.87 3.63 18.64
N GLY A 174 5.57 3.78 17.35
CA GLY A 174 4.69 2.87 16.60
C GLY A 174 3.20 3.05 16.90
N PHE A 175 2.77 3.98 17.78
CA PHE A 175 1.34 4.27 17.92
C PHE A 175 0.74 4.61 16.57
N ALA A 176 -0.49 4.12 16.36
CA ALA A 176 -1.23 4.26 15.12
C ALA A 176 -2.49 5.09 15.35
N LYS A 177 -2.69 6.11 14.52
CA LYS A 177 -3.92 6.92 14.49
C LYS A 177 -4.44 7.04 13.07
N VAL A 178 -5.74 7.26 12.94
CA VAL A 178 -6.42 7.47 11.66
C VAL A 178 -7.12 8.83 11.68
N ALA A 179 -6.88 9.62 10.63
CA ALA A 179 -7.71 10.78 10.37
C ALA A 179 -9.00 10.33 9.70
N PHE A 180 -10.13 10.65 10.29
CA PHE A 180 -11.45 10.51 9.69
C PHE A 180 -11.77 11.85 9.03
N VAL A 181 -11.69 11.88 7.70
CA VAL A 181 -11.85 13.08 6.89
C VAL A 181 -13.25 13.09 6.28
N ASP A 182 -14.04 14.10 6.59
CA ASP A 182 -15.27 14.41 5.86
C ASP A 182 -14.89 15.07 4.53
N ALA A 183 -15.11 14.35 3.44
CA ALA A 183 -14.85 14.77 2.07
C ALA A 183 -16.16 15.02 1.29
N THR A 184 -17.28 15.22 1.98
CA THR A 184 -18.59 15.48 1.38
C THR A 184 -18.59 16.80 0.62
N ASP A 185 -18.01 17.85 1.21
CA ASP A 185 -17.74 19.11 0.54
C ASP A 185 -16.26 19.14 0.09
N PRO A 186 -15.99 19.06 -1.22
CA PRO A 186 -14.62 19.06 -1.75
C PRO A 186 -13.86 20.36 -1.53
N GLU A 187 -14.54 21.46 -1.19
CA GLU A 187 -13.91 22.77 -0.92
C GLU A 187 -13.58 22.97 0.57
N ALA A 188 -14.11 22.14 1.46
CA ALA A 188 -14.01 22.33 2.92
C ALA A 188 -13.80 21.02 3.68
N LEU A 189 -12.78 20.26 3.33
CA LEU A 189 -12.46 18.98 4.01
C LEU A 189 -12.07 19.25 5.47
N ARG A 190 -12.72 18.53 6.37
CA ARG A 190 -12.43 18.57 7.81
C ARG A 190 -12.13 17.19 8.34
N TYR A 191 -11.35 17.07 9.42
CA TYR A 191 -11.00 15.76 9.96
C TYR A 191 -10.90 15.73 11.48
N ARG A 192 -10.97 14.51 12.01
CA ARG A 192 -10.77 14.18 13.41
C ARG A 192 -9.83 13.00 13.57
N TRP A 193 -8.98 13.04 14.59
CA TRP A 193 -8.09 11.94 14.91
C TRP A 193 -8.76 10.88 15.77
N VAL A 194 -8.55 9.61 15.42
CA VAL A 194 -8.95 8.42 16.16
C VAL A 194 -7.72 7.57 16.44
N LEU A 195 -7.43 7.27 17.71
CA LEU A 195 -6.31 6.39 18.08
C LEU A 195 -6.75 4.92 17.94
N LEU A 196 -5.93 4.09 17.32
CA LEU A 196 -6.17 2.65 17.25
C LEU A 196 -5.73 1.98 18.55
N VAL A 197 -6.60 1.14 19.12
CA VAL A 197 -6.34 0.47 20.41
C VAL A 197 -6.68 -1.03 20.34
N ALA A 198 -6.11 -1.80 21.25
CA ALA A 198 -6.44 -3.21 21.44
C ALA A 198 -7.07 -3.41 22.83
N PRO A 199 -8.24 -4.06 22.93
CA PRO A 199 -8.87 -4.40 24.21
C PRO A 199 -7.96 -5.29 25.06
N ARG A 200 -8.02 -5.08 26.37
CA ARG A 200 -7.31 -5.87 27.39
C ARG A 200 -8.21 -6.21 28.56
N SER A 201 -7.78 -7.17 29.35
CA SER A 201 -8.45 -7.54 30.61
C SER A 201 -9.96 -7.81 30.44
N GLY A 202 -10.34 -8.54 29.39
CA GLY A 202 -11.76 -8.84 29.11
C GLY A 202 -12.58 -7.58 28.79
N GLY A 203 -12.00 -6.58 28.14
CA GLY A 203 -12.68 -5.32 27.77
C GLY A 203 -12.77 -4.30 28.90
N LYS A 204 -12.12 -4.54 30.04
CA LYS A 204 -12.07 -3.56 31.15
C LYS A 204 -11.02 -2.47 30.93
N ASP A 205 -10.14 -2.65 29.96
CA ASP A 205 -9.05 -1.76 29.65
C ASP A 205 -8.64 -1.88 28.17
N PHE A 206 -7.79 -0.97 27.68
CA PHE A 206 -7.16 -1.06 26.37
C PHE A 206 -5.72 -0.53 26.38
N THR A 207 -4.97 -0.88 25.34
CA THR A 207 -3.65 -0.33 25.06
C THR A 207 -3.59 0.21 23.63
N ALA A 208 -2.71 1.17 23.34
CA ALA A 208 -2.52 1.63 21.98
C ALA A 208 -1.96 0.53 21.08
N VAL A 209 -2.52 0.42 19.88
CA VAL A 209 -1.98 -0.43 18.83
C VAL A 209 -0.67 0.17 18.32
N ARG A 210 0.32 -0.70 18.12
CA ARG A 210 1.55 -0.37 17.42
C ARG A 210 1.48 -0.90 16.01
N SER A 211 1.59 -0.02 15.02
CA SER A 211 1.55 -0.38 13.60
C SER A 211 2.32 0.63 12.77
N GLY A 212 3.01 0.16 11.73
CA GLY A 212 3.58 1.00 10.70
C GLY A 212 2.55 1.59 9.74
N LEU A 213 1.30 1.11 9.80
CA LEU A 213 0.20 1.49 8.90
C LEU A 213 0.63 1.57 7.42
N GLY A 214 1.51 0.67 6.98
CA GLY A 214 1.98 0.63 5.60
C GLY A 214 0.85 0.39 4.59
N GLY A 215 -0.22 -0.29 5.03
CA GLY A 215 -1.42 -0.54 4.26
C GLY A 215 -2.69 -0.44 5.10
N MET A 216 -3.78 -0.03 4.46
CA MET A 216 -5.09 0.10 5.07
C MET A 216 -6.17 -0.09 4.00
N VAL A 217 -7.19 -0.89 4.29
CA VAL A 217 -8.34 -1.16 3.42
C VAL A 217 -9.62 -1.07 4.21
N TRP A 218 -10.56 -0.30 3.72
CA TRP A 218 -11.92 -0.23 4.21
C TRP A 218 -12.84 -1.06 3.31
N TYR A 219 -13.36 -2.16 3.82
CA TYR A 219 -14.32 -2.99 3.09
C TYR A 219 -15.58 -3.20 3.95
N GLN A 220 -16.73 -2.77 3.43
CA GLN A 220 -17.99 -2.72 4.16
C GLN A 220 -17.83 -1.95 5.48
N ASP A 221 -18.13 -2.56 6.62
CA ASP A 221 -18.00 -1.98 7.95
C ASP A 221 -16.62 -2.26 8.62
N LYS A 222 -15.69 -2.91 7.92
CA LYS A 222 -14.39 -3.30 8.48
C LYS A 222 -13.24 -2.48 7.90
N LEU A 223 -12.35 -2.06 8.79
CA LEU A 223 -11.06 -1.49 8.44
C LEU A 223 -9.96 -2.51 8.75
N ILE A 224 -9.24 -2.94 7.73
CA ILE A 224 -8.09 -3.86 7.86
C ILE A 224 -6.82 -3.03 7.70
N VAL A 225 -5.89 -3.17 8.63
CA VAL A 225 -4.60 -2.47 8.60
C VAL A 225 -3.45 -3.44 8.83
N THR A 226 -2.26 -3.12 8.34
CA THR A 226 -1.05 -3.89 8.65
C THR A 226 -0.71 -3.79 10.14
N ALA A 227 -0.35 -4.91 10.77
CA ALA A 227 0.08 -4.96 12.16
C ALA A 227 1.50 -4.40 12.36
N ALA A 228 2.00 -4.44 13.60
CA ALA A 228 3.35 -4.01 13.92
C ALA A 228 4.39 -4.71 13.05
N HIS A 229 5.30 -3.92 12.46
CA HIS A 229 6.35 -4.41 11.56
C HIS A 229 5.86 -5.24 10.36
N GLY A 230 4.55 -5.21 10.06
CA GLY A 230 3.94 -6.03 9.00
C GLY A 230 3.73 -7.50 9.40
N ALA A 231 3.72 -7.82 10.70
CA ALA A 231 3.64 -9.18 11.23
C ALA A 231 2.28 -9.87 11.02
N GLY A 232 1.34 -9.21 10.36
CA GLY A 232 -0.02 -9.68 10.08
C GLY A 232 -0.93 -8.50 9.83
N LEU A 233 -2.24 -8.73 10.00
CA LEU A 233 -3.26 -7.71 9.79
C LEU A 233 -4.09 -7.54 11.07
N LEU A 234 -4.53 -6.33 11.37
CA LEU A 234 -5.49 -6.03 12.42
C LEU A 234 -6.82 -5.61 11.80
N VAL A 235 -7.90 -5.99 12.43
CA VAL A 235 -9.27 -5.72 11.97
C VAL A 235 -9.98 -4.81 12.97
N PHE A 236 -10.63 -3.79 12.47
CA PHE A 236 -11.45 -2.84 13.25
C PHE A 236 -12.84 -2.78 12.67
N ASP A 237 -13.83 -2.45 13.51
CA ASP A 237 -15.20 -2.23 13.11
C ASP A 237 -15.52 -0.73 13.20
N LEU A 238 -15.91 -0.11 12.08
CA LEU A 238 -16.17 1.33 11.98
C LEU A 238 -17.40 1.77 12.79
N HIS A 239 -18.27 0.84 13.16
CA HIS A 239 -19.37 1.11 14.09
C HIS A 239 -18.87 1.19 15.56
N ARG A 240 -17.68 0.64 15.87
CA ARG A 240 -17.14 0.55 17.23
C ARG A 240 -16.10 1.64 17.53
N VAL A 241 -16.38 2.87 17.14
CA VAL A 241 -15.58 4.00 17.61
C VAL A 241 -16.13 4.48 18.95
N LEU A 242 -15.23 4.68 19.93
CA LEU A 242 -15.57 5.03 21.31
C LEU A 242 -15.02 6.41 21.67
N ARG A 243 -15.69 7.13 22.54
CA ARG A 243 -15.25 8.42 23.06
C ARG A 243 -14.52 8.24 24.38
N THR A 244 -13.37 8.88 24.55
CA THR A 244 -12.67 8.95 25.83
C THR A 244 -13.22 10.07 26.70
N GLY A 245 -13.33 9.83 28.02
CA GLY A 245 -13.84 10.80 28.97
C GLY A 245 -12.75 11.67 29.62
N VAL A 246 -11.49 11.21 29.59
CA VAL A 246 -10.38 11.84 30.31
C VAL A 246 -9.35 12.39 29.33
N ALA A 247 -9.11 13.69 29.39
CA ALA A 247 -7.99 14.32 28.70
C ALA A 247 -6.69 14.05 29.48
N GLY A 248 -5.71 13.42 28.84
CA GLY A 248 -4.44 13.10 29.50
C GLY A 248 -3.46 12.35 28.62
N ALA A 249 -2.24 12.22 29.10
CA ALA A 249 -1.16 11.56 28.39
C ALA A 249 -1.19 10.03 28.48
N ALA A 250 -1.98 9.47 29.41
CA ALA A 250 -2.13 8.03 29.60
C ALA A 250 -2.90 7.39 28.42
N VAL A 251 -2.77 6.06 28.27
CA VAL A 251 -3.58 5.26 27.38
C VAL A 251 -4.17 4.11 28.19
N GLY A 252 -5.49 3.91 28.08
CA GLY A 252 -6.24 2.91 28.82
C GLY A 252 -7.02 3.50 29.98
N ARG A 253 -7.39 2.63 30.91
CA ARG A 253 -8.16 2.99 32.11
C ARG A 253 -7.32 3.80 33.10
N THR A 254 -7.89 4.86 33.62
CA THR A 254 -7.36 5.70 34.70
C THR A 254 -8.30 5.68 35.91
N GLY A 255 -7.95 6.34 37.00
CA GLY A 255 -8.83 6.49 38.16
C GLY A 255 -10.17 7.17 37.83
N ASP A 256 -10.15 8.11 36.86
CA ASP A 256 -11.29 8.97 36.49
C ASP A 256 -12.00 8.52 35.20
N GLY A 257 -11.63 7.38 34.63
CA GLY A 257 -12.23 6.87 33.39
C GLY A 257 -11.19 6.37 32.37
N TYR A 258 -11.36 6.70 31.10
CA TYR A 258 -10.49 6.25 30.01
C TYR A 258 -9.80 7.43 29.31
N SER A 259 -8.48 7.32 29.12
CA SER A 259 -7.65 8.29 28.42
C SER A 259 -6.95 7.64 27.22
N ALA A 260 -6.64 8.41 26.18
CA ALA A 260 -6.02 7.94 24.94
C ALA A 260 -4.93 8.88 24.43
N ALA A 261 -3.93 9.18 25.26
CA ALA A 261 -2.80 10.04 24.90
C ALA A 261 -3.21 11.45 24.37
N GLY A 262 -4.36 11.97 24.84
CA GLY A 262 -4.93 13.23 24.41
C GLY A 262 -5.92 13.14 23.25
N TYR A 263 -6.09 11.96 22.64
CA TYR A 263 -7.11 11.76 21.59
C TYR A 263 -8.49 11.55 22.21
N ARG A 264 -9.50 12.18 21.61
CA ARG A 264 -10.88 12.10 22.07
C ARG A 264 -11.59 10.82 21.66
N TYR A 265 -11.09 10.15 20.62
CA TYR A 265 -11.68 8.94 20.07
C TYR A 265 -10.66 7.82 19.97
N VAL A 266 -11.15 6.60 20.23
CA VAL A 266 -10.41 5.35 20.03
C VAL A 266 -11.24 4.37 19.22
N MET A 267 -10.56 3.52 18.46
CA MET A 267 -11.21 2.42 17.74
C MET A 267 -10.55 1.11 18.17
N PRO A 268 -11.29 0.20 18.85
CA PRO A 268 -10.75 -1.06 19.33
C PRO A 268 -10.63 -2.08 18.20
N ALA A 269 -9.51 -2.81 18.17
CA ALA A 269 -9.34 -3.96 17.28
C ALA A 269 -10.33 -5.05 17.67
N ILE A 270 -11.04 -5.59 16.68
CA ILE A 270 -11.98 -6.70 16.83
C ILE A 270 -11.37 -8.06 16.49
N GLY A 271 -10.14 -8.08 15.99
CA GLY A 271 -9.40 -9.29 15.67
C GLY A 271 -8.12 -9.01 14.89
N SER A 272 -7.48 -10.10 14.48
CA SER A 272 -6.29 -10.11 13.62
C SER A 272 -6.35 -11.25 12.61
N TYR A 273 -5.51 -11.15 11.58
CA TYR A 273 -5.11 -12.23 10.70
C TYR A 273 -3.60 -12.38 10.86
N ASP A 274 -3.19 -13.50 11.44
CA ASP A 274 -1.78 -13.81 11.73
C ASP A 274 -1.24 -14.80 10.71
N PRO A 275 -0.01 -14.67 10.20
CA PRO A 275 0.56 -15.62 9.26
C PRO A 275 0.64 -17.03 9.83
N ASP A 276 0.16 -18.06 9.12
CA ASP A 276 0.22 -19.47 9.51
C ASP A 276 1.66 -19.99 9.65
N GLY A 277 2.57 -19.45 8.84
CA GLY A 277 4.00 -19.78 8.85
C GLY A 277 4.77 -19.20 10.03
N GLY A 278 4.11 -18.53 10.99
CA GLY A 278 4.72 -17.88 12.14
C GLY A 278 5.15 -16.44 11.86
N SER A 279 6.11 -15.93 12.64
CA SER A 279 6.53 -14.53 12.53
C SER A 279 7.17 -14.22 11.19
N CYS A 280 6.76 -13.13 10.58
CA CYS A 280 7.39 -12.64 9.36
C CYS A 280 8.85 -12.22 9.61
N THR A 281 9.72 -12.50 8.68
CA THR A 281 11.13 -12.13 8.74
C THR A 281 11.49 -11.18 7.58
N ARG A 282 12.28 -10.14 7.88
CA ARG A 282 12.86 -9.26 6.88
C ARG A 282 14.25 -9.78 6.53
N GLY A 283 14.53 -10.11 5.27
CA GLY A 283 15.84 -10.62 4.88
C GLY A 283 15.82 -11.48 3.61
N ARG A 284 16.91 -12.21 3.33
CA ARG A 284 17.03 -13.04 2.13
C ARG A 284 16.23 -14.34 2.18
N ASP A 285 16.08 -14.94 3.36
CA ASP A 285 15.40 -16.23 3.56
C ASP A 285 13.96 -16.01 4.06
N ARG A 286 13.14 -15.40 3.21
CA ARG A 286 11.78 -14.97 3.56
C ARG A 286 10.78 -16.09 3.31
N ALA A 287 10.63 -17.02 4.23
CA ALA A 287 9.51 -17.97 4.15
C ALA A 287 8.18 -17.23 4.28
N VAL A 288 8.02 -16.42 5.34
CA VAL A 288 6.81 -15.65 5.62
C VAL A 288 7.04 -14.16 5.33
N PRO A 289 6.30 -13.53 4.40
CA PRO A 289 6.47 -12.10 4.10
C PRO A 289 5.87 -11.22 5.19
N CYS A 290 6.56 -10.13 5.52
CA CYS A 290 5.93 -9.04 6.27
C CYS A 290 5.05 -8.21 5.34
N PHE A 291 3.85 -7.84 5.80
CA PHE A 291 2.93 -7.00 5.04
C PHE A 291 3.46 -5.57 4.90
N GLY A 292 3.46 -5.06 3.66
CA GLY A 292 3.84 -3.70 3.31
C GLY A 292 2.61 -2.81 3.09
N SER A 293 2.14 -2.72 1.84
CA SER A 293 0.97 -1.95 1.45
C SER A 293 -0.24 -2.85 1.24
N LEU A 294 -1.43 -2.27 1.41
CA LEU A 294 -2.72 -2.92 1.14
C LEU A 294 -3.56 -2.03 0.22
N SER A 295 -4.41 -2.64 -0.61
CA SER A 295 -5.50 -1.99 -1.33
C SER A 295 -6.67 -2.94 -1.57
N LEU A 296 -7.81 -2.40 -2.02
CA LEU A 296 -8.97 -3.18 -2.39
C LEU A 296 -9.03 -3.35 -3.91
N ASP A 297 -9.27 -4.58 -4.38
CA ASP A 297 -9.67 -4.87 -5.75
C ASP A 297 -11.15 -5.29 -5.79
N ARG A 298 -12.02 -4.39 -6.25
CA ARG A 298 -13.45 -4.67 -6.45
C ARG A 298 -13.75 -5.27 -7.81
N THR A 299 -12.76 -5.44 -8.66
CA THR A 299 -12.93 -5.99 -10.02
C THR A 299 -12.88 -7.52 -10.05
N THR A 300 -12.56 -8.15 -8.92
CA THR A 300 -12.68 -9.59 -8.70
C THR A 300 -14.02 -9.97 -8.10
N THR A 301 -14.42 -11.23 -8.24
CA THR A 301 -15.63 -11.78 -7.63
C THR A 301 -15.27 -13.07 -6.87
N PRO A 302 -15.27 -13.06 -5.55
CA PRO A 302 -15.51 -11.91 -4.66
C PRO A 302 -14.43 -10.84 -4.76
N ALA A 303 -14.70 -9.64 -4.21
CA ALA A 303 -13.70 -8.60 -4.06
C ALA A 303 -12.50 -9.11 -3.26
N SER A 304 -11.31 -8.53 -3.48
CA SER A 304 -10.09 -9.04 -2.85
C SER A 304 -9.29 -7.95 -2.14
N LEU A 305 -8.71 -8.31 -1.00
CA LEU A 305 -7.61 -7.57 -0.38
C LEU A 305 -6.33 -7.85 -1.17
N VAL A 306 -5.73 -6.83 -1.71
CA VAL A 306 -4.42 -6.89 -2.37
C VAL A 306 -3.34 -6.47 -1.38
N ALA A 307 -2.25 -7.22 -1.34
CA ALA A 307 -1.16 -6.98 -0.40
C ALA A 307 0.20 -6.99 -1.10
N THR A 308 1.17 -6.28 -0.50
CA THR A 308 2.58 -6.38 -0.87
C THR A 308 3.43 -6.80 0.30
N GLU A 309 4.58 -7.33 0.00
CA GLU A 309 5.65 -7.52 0.96
C GLU A 309 6.26 -6.16 1.36
N ALA A 310 6.48 -5.99 2.66
CA ALA A 310 7.15 -4.81 3.18
C ALA A 310 8.59 -4.71 2.65
N ALA A 311 9.00 -3.50 2.31
CA ALA A 311 10.38 -3.23 1.96
C ALA A 311 11.33 -3.69 3.07
N GLY A 312 12.29 -4.51 2.74
CA GLY A 312 13.23 -5.05 3.70
C GLY A 312 14.58 -5.33 3.05
N GLY A 313 15.61 -4.63 3.47
CA GLY A 313 16.98 -4.88 3.11
C GLY A 313 17.27 -4.86 1.60
N ARG A 314 18.23 -5.67 1.16
CA ARG A 314 18.69 -5.82 -0.23
C ARG A 314 17.89 -6.85 -1.03
N ALA A 315 16.57 -6.97 -0.82
CA ALA A 315 15.78 -7.88 -1.62
C ALA A 315 15.69 -7.38 -3.06
N GLU A 316 15.98 -8.24 -4.00
CA GLU A 316 15.92 -7.95 -5.44
C GLU A 316 14.48 -8.00 -5.99
N ARG A 317 13.55 -8.60 -5.25
CA ARG A 317 12.17 -8.81 -5.64
C ARG A 317 11.23 -8.55 -4.47
N THR A 318 10.02 -8.12 -4.79
CA THR A 318 8.90 -7.91 -3.86
C THR A 318 7.74 -8.80 -4.28
N ARG A 319 7.12 -9.50 -3.33
CA ARG A 319 5.90 -10.29 -3.58
C ARG A 319 4.67 -9.39 -3.52
N VAL A 320 3.69 -9.65 -4.38
CA VAL A 320 2.35 -9.06 -4.38
C VAL A 320 1.35 -10.19 -4.48
N TRP A 321 0.26 -10.13 -3.71
CA TRP A 321 -0.73 -11.21 -3.67
C TRP A 321 -2.10 -10.70 -3.27
N ARG A 322 -3.14 -11.57 -3.30
CA ARG A 322 -4.48 -11.20 -2.88
C ARG A 322 -5.19 -12.29 -2.07
N TYR A 323 -6.08 -11.84 -1.18
CA TYR A 323 -7.01 -12.65 -0.42
C TYR A 323 -8.45 -12.29 -0.78
N PRO A 324 -9.35 -13.26 -1.01
CA PRO A 324 -10.74 -12.97 -1.25
C PRO A 324 -11.44 -12.51 0.04
N PHE A 325 -12.41 -11.59 -0.11
CA PHE A 325 -13.32 -11.26 0.98
C PHE A 325 -14.46 -12.25 1.08
N SER A 326 -14.98 -12.46 2.29
CA SER A 326 -16.20 -13.22 2.51
C SER A 326 -17.40 -12.51 1.88
N THR A 327 -18.29 -13.27 1.24
CA THR A 327 -19.59 -12.80 0.73
C THR A 327 -20.75 -13.16 1.67
N ALA A 328 -20.47 -13.85 2.77
CA ALA A 328 -21.49 -14.25 3.73
C ALA A 328 -21.99 -13.04 4.53
N ALA A 329 -23.29 -12.82 4.56
CA ALA A 329 -23.92 -11.65 5.20
C ALA A 329 -23.65 -11.55 6.72
N TYR A 330 -23.35 -12.68 7.37
CA TYR A 330 -23.09 -12.75 8.81
C TYR A 330 -21.59 -12.73 9.16
N ARG A 331 -20.71 -12.72 8.15
CA ARG A 331 -19.25 -12.78 8.34
C ARG A 331 -18.57 -11.80 7.40
N THR A 332 -18.26 -10.64 7.91
CA THR A 332 -17.48 -9.62 7.22
C THR A 332 -15.98 -9.82 7.50
N GLY A 333 -15.13 -9.63 6.50
CA GLY A 333 -13.69 -9.84 6.58
C GLY A 333 -13.19 -10.73 5.46
N LEU A 334 -11.99 -11.28 5.60
CA LEU A 334 -11.43 -12.20 4.61
C LEU A 334 -12.17 -13.54 4.60
N LEU A 335 -12.18 -14.19 3.44
CA LEU A 335 -12.79 -15.52 3.30
C LEU A 335 -11.93 -16.55 4.03
N ALA A 336 -12.37 -16.94 5.22
CA ALA A 336 -11.76 -17.98 5.99
C ALA A 336 -12.59 -19.27 5.97
N ASP A 337 -11.92 -20.41 6.08
CA ASP A 337 -12.56 -21.71 6.26
C ASP A 337 -13.18 -21.89 7.67
N ALA A 338 -13.68 -23.08 7.97
CA ALA A 338 -14.29 -23.39 9.27
C ALA A 338 -13.27 -23.40 10.42
N GLN A 339 -12.00 -23.55 10.13
CA GLN A 339 -10.89 -23.55 11.09
C GLN A 339 -10.27 -22.14 11.25
N GLY A 340 -10.67 -21.18 10.44
CA GLY A 340 -10.16 -19.81 10.45
C GLY A 340 -8.97 -19.57 9.51
N HIS A 341 -8.62 -20.53 8.65
CA HIS A 341 -7.55 -20.35 7.67
C HIS A 341 -8.03 -19.52 6.48
N VAL A 342 -7.17 -18.61 6.01
CA VAL A 342 -7.38 -17.75 4.87
C VAL A 342 -6.25 -17.98 3.86
N ASP A 343 -6.61 -18.40 2.67
CA ASP A 343 -5.66 -18.67 1.60
C ASP A 343 -5.52 -17.48 0.63
N ALA A 344 -4.29 -17.22 0.19
CA ALA A 344 -4.05 -16.36 -0.95
C ALA A 344 -4.44 -17.07 -2.24
N VAL A 345 -5.18 -16.37 -3.12
CA VAL A 345 -5.69 -16.98 -4.39
C VAL A 345 -4.81 -16.67 -5.60
N GLU A 346 -4.02 -15.61 -5.54
CA GLU A 346 -3.04 -15.24 -6.55
C GLU A 346 -1.82 -14.61 -5.89
N ALA A 347 -0.64 -14.90 -6.43
CA ALA A 347 0.61 -14.30 -5.96
C ALA A 347 1.59 -14.14 -7.12
N TYR A 348 2.27 -13.00 -7.12
CA TYR A 348 3.29 -12.65 -8.10
C TYR A 348 4.53 -12.10 -7.42
N SER A 349 5.64 -12.09 -8.14
CA SER A 349 6.84 -11.33 -7.77
C SER A 349 7.16 -10.26 -8.81
N THR A 350 7.51 -9.07 -8.35
CA THR A 350 8.05 -7.97 -9.16
C THR A 350 9.51 -7.75 -8.84
N LYS A 351 10.33 -7.38 -9.84
CA LYS A 351 11.71 -6.93 -9.60
C LYS A 351 11.69 -5.55 -8.94
N GLY A 352 12.60 -5.34 -8.01
CA GLY A 352 12.77 -4.07 -7.32
C GLY A 352 12.28 -4.08 -5.90
N THR A 353 12.80 -3.13 -5.14
CA THR A 353 12.59 -2.94 -3.71
C THR A 353 11.76 -1.70 -3.44
N GLY A 354 11.23 -1.59 -2.21
CA GLY A 354 10.64 -0.34 -1.76
C GLY A 354 9.24 -0.07 -2.29
N VAL A 355 8.44 -1.11 -2.57
CA VAL A 355 7.03 -0.90 -2.92
C VAL A 355 6.32 -0.24 -1.73
N SER A 356 5.76 0.94 -1.95
CA SER A 356 5.03 1.73 -0.96
C SER A 356 3.52 1.71 -1.16
N GLY A 357 3.07 1.43 -2.39
CA GLY A 357 1.66 1.34 -2.75
C GLY A 357 1.41 0.26 -3.80
N VAL A 358 0.27 -0.40 -3.72
CA VAL A 358 -0.19 -1.37 -4.72
C VAL A 358 -1.67 -1.15 -4.97
N LEU A 359 -2.09 -1.31 -6.23
CA LEU A 359 -3.48 -1.44 -6.63
C LEU A 359 -3.58 -2.49 -7.73
N SER A 360 -4.56 -3.36 -7.65
CA SER A 360 -4.96 -4.22 -8.75
C SER A 360 -6.31 -3.74 -9.28
N HIS A 361 -6.42 -3.58 -10.59
CA HIS A 361 -7.65 -3.13 -11.22
C HIS A 361 -7.80 -3.77 -12.61
N ARG A 362 -8.98 -4.32 -12.89
CA ARG A 362 -9.35 -4.82 -14.21
C ARG A 362 -10.37 -3.89 -14.84
N SER A 363 -9.97 -3.18 -15.88
CA SER A 363 -10.87 -2.31 -16.65
C SER A 363 -11.96 -3.14 -17.33
N ALA A 364 -13.13 -2.55 -17.56
CA ALA A 364 -14.23 -3.21 -18.25
C ALA A 364 -13.78 -3.74 -19.63
N GLY A 365 -14.06 -5.01 -19.91
CA GLY A 365 -13.65 -5.70 -21.14
C GLY A 365 -12.20 -6.20 -21.18
N ALA A 366 -11.37 -5.88 -20.19
CA ALA A 366 -10.01 -6.42 -20.09
C ALA A 366 -10.04 -7.89 -19.61
N ARG A 367 -9.16 -8.72 -20.18
CA ARG A 367 -9.03 -10.14 -19.77
C ARG A 367 -8.32 -10.26 -18.42
N GLU A 368 -7.31 -9.45 -18.18
CA GLU A 368 -6.43 -9.51 -17.02
C GLU A 368 -6.47 -8.22 -16.21
N ALA A 369 -6.20 -8.34 -14.91
CA ALA A 369 -6.00 -7.18 -14.06
C ALA A 369 -4.64 -6.54 -14.34
N ARG A 370 -4.60 -5.21 -14.24
CA ARG A 370 -3.36 -4.43 -14.26
C ARG A 370 -2.98 -4.11 -12.82
N TRP A 371 -1.70 -4.22 -12.53
CA TRP A 371 -1.16 -3.94 -11.22
C TRP A 371 -0.42 -2.62 -11.25
N TYR A 372 -0.83 -1.68 -10.43
CA TYR A 372 -0.18 -0.38 -10.26
C TYR A 372 0.67 -0.45 -9.00
N VAL A 373 1.96 -0.20 -9.15
CA VAL A 373 2.96 -0.36 -8.10
C VAL A 373 3.67 0.96 -7.88
N GLY A 374 3.39 1.60 -6.75
CA GLY A 374 4.03 2.83 -6.30
C GLY A 374 5.39 2.54 -5.66
N ARG A 375 6.41 3.31 -6.03
CA ARG A 375 7.76 3.20 -5.48
C ARG A 375 8.25 4.58 -5.05
N PRO A 376 8.89 4.71 -3.88
CA PRO A 376 9.56 5.95 -3.50
C PRO A 376 10.71 6.25 -4.46
N SER A 377 11.25 7.47 -4.38
CA SER A 377 12.47 7.84 -5.10
C SER A 377 13.60 6.86 -4.79
N GLY A 378 14.36 6.47 -5.81
CA GLY A 378 15.56 5.68 -5.67
C GLY A 378 16.72 6.50 -5.06
N ASN A 379 17.88 5.84 -4.92
CA ASN A 379 19.11 6.49 -4.43
C ASN A 379 19.69 7.54 -5.41
N ASP A 380 19.05 7.76 -6.54
CA ASP A 380 19.53 8.60 -7.65
C ASP A 380 19.33 10.10 -7.43
N GLY A 381 18.98 10.51 -6.19
CA GLY A 381 18.85 11.92 -5.80
C GLY A 381 17.55 12.62 -6.25
N GLY A 382 16.65 11.92 -6.93
CA GLY A 382 15.32 12.42 -7.29
C GLY A 382 14.41 12.55 -6.06
N LEU A 383 13.56 13.58 -6.02
CA LEU A 383 12.59 13.76 -4.94
C LEU A 383 11.34 12.92 -5.17
N HIS A 384 10.92 12.75 -6.41
CA HIS A 384 9.68 12.12 -6.81
C HIS A 384 9.81 10.60 -6.90
N GLY A 385 8.73 9.91 -6.54
CA GLY A 385 8.59 8.47 -6.74
C GLY A 385 8.16 8.12 -8.16
N SER A 386 7.91 6.85 -8.40
CA SER A 386 7.37 6.33 -9.66
C SER A 386 6.12 5.51 -9.41
N LEU A 387 5.20 5.51 -10.39
CA LEU A 387 4.04 4.62 -10.43
C LEU A 387 4.16 3.75 -11.68
N TRP A 388 4.31 2.44 -11.49
CA TRP A 388 4.46 1.46 -12.54
C TRP A 388 3.17 0.68 -12.74
N ARG A 389 2.70 0.56 -13.98
CA ARG A 389 1.65 -0.37 -14.37
C ARG A 389 2.31 -1.65 -14.88
N GLN A 390 1.99 -2.78 -14.27
CA GLN A 390 2.57 -4.08 -14.57
C GLN A 390 1.50 -5.12 -14.92
N ASN A 391 1.86 -6.06 -15.78
CA ASN A 391 1.19 -7.33 -16.02
C ASN A 391 2.24 -8.42 -16.27
N GLY A 392 1.85 -9.58 -16.79
CA GLY A 392 2.78 -10.66 -17.15
C GLY A 392 3.78 -10.27 -18.25
N ASP A 393 3.38 -9.38 -19.18
CA ASP A 393 4.17 -9.01 -20.35
C ASP A 393 5.25 -7.96 -20.07
N GLY A 394 5.03 -7.06 -19.07
CA GLY A 394 5.98 -5.99 -18.80
C GLY A 394 5.56 -4.97 -17.75
N ALA A 395 6.29 -3.87 -17.75
CA ALA A 395 6.05 -2.71 -16.89
C ALA A 395 6.12 -1.42 -17.69
N GLN A 396 5.23 -0.49 -17.42
CA GLN A 396 5.16 0.85 -18.01
C GLN A 396 5.00 1.88 -16.90
N ALA A 397 5.63 3.03 -17.04
CA ALA A 397 5.46 4.18 -16.16
C ALA A 397 5.51 5.47 -17.00
N ALA A 398 4.92 6.54 -16.48
CA ALA A 398 5.03 7.86 -17.11
C ALA A 398 6.50 8.28 -17.25
N ILE A 399 6.80 9.00 -18.32
CA ILE A 399 8.11 9.60 -18.56
C ILE A 399 8.00 11.09 -18.27
N CYS A 400 8.82 11.58 -17.35
CA CYS A 400 8.85 12.99 -16.99
C CYS A 400 9.39 13.83 -18.15
N THR A 401 8.63 14.81 -18.58
CA THR A 401 9.02 15.70 -19.71
C THR A 401 10.34 16.44 -19.42
N ALA A 402 10.60 16.76 -18.15
CA ALA A 402 11.75 17.59 -17.75
C ALA A 402 13.11 16.86 -17.82
N ASP A 403 13.17 15.58 -17.49
CA ASP A 403 14.43 14.83 -17.34
C ASP A 403 14.41 13.44 -17.98
N GLN A 404 13.30 13.09 -18.65
CA GLN A 404 13.10 11.79 -19.30
C GLN A 404 13.19 10.60 -18.32
N SER A 405 13.05 10.84 -16.99
CA SER A 405 13.01 9.80 -15.98
C SER A 405 11.59 9.27 -15.79
N HIS A 406 11.44 8.22 -14.96
CA HIS A 406 10.14 7.73 -14.49
C HIS A 406 9.77 8.25 -13.09
N ALA A 407 10.54 9.18 -12.54
CA ALA A 407 10.34 9.75 -11.21
C ALA A 407 9.35 10.92 -11.22
N CYS A 408 8.14 10.69 -11.75
CA CYS A 408 7.10 11.71 -11.94
C CYS A 408 6.00 11.65 -10.89
N TRP A 409 5.93 10.59 -10.08
CA TRP A 409 4.89 10.41 -9.08
C TRP A 409 5.16 11.28 -7.83
N GLY A 410 4.22 11.30 -6.87
CA GLY A 410 4.41 12.10 -5.66
C GLY A 410 5.67 11.75 -4.85
N VAL A 411 6.12 12.69 -4.02
CA VAL A 411 7.29 12.54 -3.14
C VAL A 411 6.95 11.62 -1.96
N GLY A 412 7.69 10.51 -1.78
CA GLY A 412 7.43 9.55 -0.71
C GLY A 412 5.99 9.02 -0.74
N PRO A 413 5.55 8.41 -1.86
CA PRO A 413 4.17 8.01 -2.03
C PRO A 413 3.79 6.92 -1.03
N GLY A 414 2.59 7.03 -0.45
CA GLY A 414 1.99 6.03 0.42
C GLY A 414 1.20 4.96 -0.33
N ALA A 415 0.33 4.26 0.40
CA ALA A 415 -0.59 3.29 -0.16
C ALA A 415 -1.57 3.94 -1.17
N LEU A 416 -2.15 3.10 -2.03
CA LEU A 416 -3.07 3.49 -3.09
C LEU A 416 -4.49 3.03 -2.74
N SER A 417 -5.50 3.88 -2.98
CA SER A 417 -6.92 3.54 -2.88
C SER A 417 -7.64 4.06 -4.11
N TYR A 418 -8.41 3.20 -4.76
CA TYR A 418 -9.18 3.58 -5.95
C TYR A 418 -10.63 3.85 -5.58
N TRP A 419 -11.12 5.03 -5.92
CA TRP A 419 -12.51 5.43 -5.73
C TRP A 419 -13.31 5.22 -7.03
N PRO A 420 -14.05 4.11 -7.18
CA PRO A 420 -14.67 3.75 -8.47
C PRO A 420 -15.68 4.78 -8.99
N GLN A 421 -16.44 5.43 -8.09
CA GLN A 421 -17.50 6.37 -8.44
C GLN A 421 -16.95 7.68 -9.03
N THR A 422 -15.70 8.04 -8.70
CA THR A 422 -15.03 9.22 -9.27
C THR A 422 -13.95 8.85 -10.28
N GLY A 423 -13.56 7.57 -10.36
CA GLY A 423 -12.47 7.11 -11.20
C GLY A 423 -11.09 7.57 -10.74
N GLU A 424 -10.97 8.01 -9.48
CA GLU A 424 -9.76 8.62 -8.93
C GLU A 424 -8.94 7.63 -8.10
N LEU A 425 -7.64 7.67 -8.30
CA LEU A 425 -6.63 7.01 -7.48
C LEU A 425 -6.17 7.98 -6.40
N TRP A 426 -6.49 7.67 -5.15
CA TRP A 426 -6.11 8.45 -3.97
C TRP A 426 -4.84 7.92 -3.35
N THR A 427 -3.99 8.84 -2.91
CA THR A 427 -2.76 8.54 -2.18
C THR A 427 -2.32 9.76 -1.37
N LEU A 428 -1.21 9.64 -0.66
CA LEU A 428 -0.63 10.71 0.14
C LEU A 428 0.90 10.69 0.09
N THR A 429 1.51 11.81 0.47
CA THR A 429 2.96 11.94 0.62
C THR A 429 3.34 11.93 2.10
N ASP A 430 4.48 11.35 2.44
CA ASP A 430 4.86 11.07 3.83
C ASP A 430 5.91 12.04 4.42
N THR A 431 6.64 12.76 3.58
CA THR A 431 7.78 13.58 3.98
C THR A 431 7.34 14.83 4.73
N ALA A 432 7.91 15.12 5.90
CA ALA A 432 7.61 16.29 6.71
C ALA A 432 7.72 17.59 5.90
N ALA A 433 6.77 18.52 6.12
CA ALA A 433 6.60 19.77 5.39
C ALA A 433 6.30 19.61 3.87
N ARG A 434 6.03 18.38 3.42
CA ARG A 434 5.64 18.02 2.04
C ARG A 434 4.45 17.06 2.04
N ARG A 435 3.63 17.07 3.08
CA ARG A 435 2.51 16.14 3.28
C ARG A 435 1.27 16.63 2.60
N VAL A 436 0.85 15.89 1.59
CA VAL A 436 -0.33 16.19 0.77
C VAL A 436 -1.16 14.92 0.61
N LEU A 437 -2.47 15.04 0.76
CA LEU A 437 -3.46 14.06 0.36
C LEU A 437 -3.92 14.46 -1.04
N TYR A 438 -3.85 13.57 -2.03
CA TYR A 438 -4.17 13.93 -3.42
C TYR A 438 -4.79 12.79 -4.20
N ALA A 439 -5.47 13.16 -5.29
CA ALA A 439 -6.08 12.23 -6.23
C ALA A 439 -5.65 12.51 -7.67
N VAL A 440 -5.53 11.44 -8.44
CA VAL A 440 -5.25 11.45 -9.87
C VAL A 440 -6.26 10.53 -10.57
N PRO A 441 -6.91 10.93 -11.66
CA PRO A 441 -7.77 10.02 -12.41
C PRO A 441 -6.96 8.81 -12.91
N LEU A 442 -7.45 7.59 -12.68
CA LEU A 442 -6.76 6.38 -13.12
C LEU A 442 -6.61 6.36 -14.65
N SER A 443 -7.59 6.93 -15.37
CA SER A 443 -7.51 7.11 -16.82
C SER A 443 -6.38 8.04 -17.27
N SER A 444 -6.03 9.05 -16.46
CA SER A 444 -4.87 9.91 -16.73
C SER A 444 -3.55 9.19 -16.47
N VAL A 445 -3.50 8.33 -15.45
CA VAL A 445 -2.36 7.43 -15.26
C VAL A 445 -2.18 6.53 -16.46
N ASP A 446 -3.24 5.86 -16.91
CA ASP A 446 -3.15 4.96 -18.07
C ASP A 446 -2.74 5.69 -19.38
N LYS A 447 -3.24 6.90 -19.60
CA LYS A 447 -2.87 7.72 -20.78
C LYS A 447 -1.41 8.19 -20.75
N SER A 448 -0.86 8.46 -19.56
CA SER A 448 0.55 8.89 -19.44
C SER A 448 1.56 7.76 -19.72
N LEU A 449 1.08 6.52 -19.87
CA LEU A 449 1.90 5.34 -20.14
C LEU A 449 1.90 4.96 -21.65
N GLU A 450 1.13 5.66 -22.44
CA GLU A 450 1.08 5.54 -23.90
C GLU A 450 2.10 6.51 -24.56
#